data_f477f2b667e0cda87b0474c45c81d501
#
_entry.id   f477f2b667e0cda87b0474c45c81d501
#
_cell.length_a   1.000
_cell.length_b   1.000
_cell.length_c   1.000
_cell.angle_alpha   90.00
_cell.angle_beta   90.00
_cell.angle_gamma   90.00
#
_symmetry.space_group_name_H-M   'P 1'
#
loop_
_entity.id
_entity.type
_entity.pdbx_description
1 polymer ?
#
loop_
_entity_poly.entity_id
_entity_poly.type
_entity_poly.pdbx_seq_one_letter_code
_entity_poly.pdbx_strand_id
1 'polypeptide(L)'
;MIKTIKTSLGLMAFCGSIFLMACGNETASSTATMDSTVTVAAEDSVISYDISLVDNKKDPTCGMPVTAGISDTAHYDNKVLGFCAAGCKEEFLKNPKANIAAAEMK
;
A
#
# COMPACT_ATOMS: atom_id res chain seq x y z
N MET A 1 -7.05 -11.58 41.28
CA MET A 1 -7.63 -10.21 41.22
C MET A 1 -8.21 -10.02 39.84
N ILE A 2 -9.52 -10.14 39.71
CA ILE A 2 -10.25 -10.05 38.44
C ILE A 2 -10.68 -8.61 38.26
N LYS A 3 -10.10 -7.91 37.27
CA LYS A 3 -10.56 -6.57 36.89
C LYS A 3 -11.73 -6.70 35.93
N THR A 4 -12.91 -6.44 36.44
CA THR A 4 -14.16 -6.31 35.69
C THR A 4 -14.11 -5.09 34.78
N ILE A 5 -14.13 -5.32 33.48
CA ILE A 5 -14.31 -4.27 32.47
C ILE A 5 -15.82 -4.02 32.35
N LYS A 6 -16.22 -2.84 32.79
CA LYS A 6 -17.61 -2.35 32.57
C LYS A 6 -17.76 -1.93 31.11
N THR A 7 -18.50 -2.73 30.35
CA THR A 7 -18.97 -2.40 29.02
C THR A 7 -20.08 -1.34 29.13
N SER A 8 -19.79 -0.12 28.75
CA SER A 8 -20.78 0.93 28.57
C SER A 8 -21.43 0.78 27.19
N LEU A 9 -22.68 0.36 27.20
CA LEU A 9 -23.55 0.23 26.03
C LEU A 9 -24.06 1.63 25.66
N GLY A 10 -23.39 2.31 24.74
CA GLY A 10 -23.82 3.58 24.17
C GLY A 10 -24.66 3.37 22.92
N LEU A 11 -25.97 3.44 23.07
CA LEU A 11 -26.95 3.44 22.00
C LEU A 11 -26.92 4.82 21.32
N MET A 12 -26.28 4.94 20.16
CA MET A 12 -26.40 6.13 19.30
C MET A 12 -27.24 5.77 18.07
N ALA A 13 -28.49 6.23 18.11
CA ALA A 13 -29.35 6.31 16.96
C ALA A 13 -28.83 7.41 16.03
N PHE A 14 -28.36 7.05 14.84
CA PHE A 14 -28.01 8.00 13.80
C PHE A 14 -29.12 8.02 12.75
N CYS A 15 -29.87 9.12 12.77
CA CYS A 15 -30.86 9.54 11.78
C CYS A 15 -30.22 9.67 10.40
N GLY A 16 -30.93 9.14 9.41
CA GLY A 16 -30.58 9.21 8.03
C GLY A 16 -30.55 10.61 7.46
N SER A 17 -29.63 10.85 6.58
CA SER A 17 -29.70 11.92 5.58
C SER A 17 -29.39 11.31 4.23
N ILE A 18 -30.43 11.13 3.46
CA ILE A 18 -30.37 10.78 2.05
C ILE A 18 -29.95 12.04 1.31
N PHE A 19 -28.71 12.07 0.83
CA PHE A 19 -28.28 13.08 -0.14
C PHE A 19 -28.39 12.46 -1.54
N LEU A 20 -29.48 12.82 -2.20
CA LEU A 20 -29.59 12.70 -3.65
C LEU A 20 -28.73 13.80 -4.29
N MET A 21 -27.57 13.45 -4.80
CA MET A 21 -26.79 14.34 -5.63
C MET A 21 -26.95 13.91 -7.08
N ALA A 22 -27.70 14.71 -7.82
CA ALA A 22 -27.91 14.59 -9.25
C ALA A 22 -26.58 14.73 -10.00
N CYS A 23 -26.26 13.76 -10.82
CA CYS A 23 -25.23 13.85 -11.83
C CYS A 23 -25.60 14.88 -12.88
N GLY A 24 -24.90 15.98 -12.90
CA GLY A 24 -24.85 16.88 -14.05
C GLY A 24 -23.88 16.33 -15.08
N ASN A 25 -24.43 15.92 -16.20
CA ASN A 25 -23.68 15.58 -17.41
C ASN A 25 -23.33 16.89 -18.12
N GLU A 26 -22.08 17.29 -18.11
CA GLU A 26 -21.61 18.34 -19.02
C GLU A 26 -20.60 17.79 -20.01
N THR A 27 -21.13 17.62 -21.19
CA THR A 27 -20.40 17.42 -22.43
C THR A 27 -19.69 18.72 -22.77
N ALA A 28 -18.39 18.80 -22.51
CA ALA A 28 -17.57 19.85 -23.06
C ALA A 28 -16.80 19.29 -24.26
N SER A 29 -17.32 19.56 -25.45
CA SER A 29 -16.60 19.49 -26.69
C SER A 29 -15.57 20.61 -26.72
N SER A 30 -14.31 20.29 -26.72
CA SER A 30 -13.23 21.21 -27.07
C SER A 30 -12.31 20.58 -28.08
N THR A 31 -12.50 21.04 -29.28
CA THR A 31 -11.58 20.95 -30.41
C THR A 31 -10.22 21.52 -30.02
N ALA A 32 -9.20 20.72 -30.01
CA ALA A 32 -7.82 21.18 -30.04
C ALA A 32 -6.97 20.16 -30.80
N THR A 33 -6.72 20.48 -31.98
CA THR A 33 -5.53 20.49 -32.82
C THR A 33 -4.32 19.77 -32.24
N MET A 34 -3.96 18.68 -32.95
CA MET A 34 -2.64 18.22 -33.38
C MET A 34 -1.46 18.41 -32.42
N ASP A 35 -0.93 17.32 -32.11
CA ASP A 35 0.41 16.80 -32.41
C ASP A 35 1.07 16.14 -31.20
N SER A 36 1.72 15.07 -31.51
CA SER A 36 2.52 14.19 -30.66
C SER A 36 1.72 13.05 -30.02
N THR A 37 1.61 12.04 -30.80
CA THR A 37 1.41 10.66 -30.41
C THR A 37 2.44 10.26 -29.34
N VAL A 38 2.12 10.51 -28.09
CA VAL A 38 2.64 9.71 -27.01
C VAL A 38 1.48 8.83 -26.59
N THR A 39 1.40 7.70 -27.20
CA THR A 39 0.66 6.57 -26.66
C THR A 39 1.35 6.20 -25.35
N VAL A 40 1.01 6.89 -24.30
CA VAL A 40 1.25 6.37 -22.97
C VAL A 40 0.18 5.30 -22.82
N ALA A 41 0.49 4.12 -23.30
CA ALA A 41 -0.10 2.94 -22.74
C ALA A 41 0.14 3.07 -21.24
N ALA A 42 -0.91 3.12 -20.44
CA ALA A 42 -0.83 2.84 -19.03
C ALA A 42 -0.47 1.36 -18.94
N GLU A 43 0.78 1.06 -19.25
CA GLU A 43 1.40 -0.14 -18.78
C GLU A 43 1.45 0.09 -17.27
N ASP A 44 0.67 -0.71 -16.61
CA ASP A 44 0.86 -1.06 -15.21
C ASP A 44 2.31 -1.52 -15.11
N SER A 45 3.20 -0.54 -14.96
CA SER A 45 4.63 -0.77 -14.81
C SER A 45 4.77 -1.36 -13.44
N VAL A 46 4.69 -2.68 -13.38
CA VAL A 46 5.12 -3.45 -12.23
C VAL A 46 6.60 -3.15 -12.09
N ILE A 47 6.92 -2.15 -11.28
CA ILE A 47 8.29 -1.83 -10.94
C ILE A 47 8.78 -3.03 -10.15
N SER A 48 9.57 -3.87 -10.80
CA SER A 48 10.20 -5.01 -10.16
C SER A 48 11.65 -4.64 -9.87
N TYR A 49 12.00 -4.61 -8.60
CA TYR A 49 13.38 -4.39 -8.17
C TYR A 49 14.18 -5.68 -8.26
N ASP A 50 15.47 -5.55 -8.56
CA ASP A 50 16.38 -6.69 -8.59
C ASP A 50 16.67 -7.21 -7.17
N ILE A 51 16.69 -8.52 -7.02
CA ILE A 51 16.94 -9.21 -5.74
C ILE A 51 18.33 -8.87 -5.17
N SER A 52 19.28 -8.51 -6.01
CA SER A 52 20.63 -8.12 -5.59
C SER A 52 20.66 -6.79 -4.83
N LEU A 53 19.65 -5.97 -5.01
CA LEU A 53 19.53 -4.65 -4.37
C LEU A 53 19.04 -4.71 -2.93
N VAL A 54 18.53 -5.85 -2.48
CA VAL A 54 17.94 -6.00 -1.15
C VAL A 54 18.71 -6.99 -0.28
N ASP A 55 18.72 -6.75 1.02
CA ASP A 55 19.46 -7.52 2.02
C ASP A 55 18.63 -8.59 2.72
N ASN A 56 17.33 -8.62 2.49
CA ASN A 56 16.42 -9.61 3.05
C ASN A 56 16.13 -10.75 2.07
N LYS A 57 15.73 -11.90 2.61
CA LYS A 57 15.28 -13.08 1.85
C LYS A 57 13.76 -13.15 1.76
N LYS A 58 13.07 -12.57 2.74
CA LYS A 58 11.62 -12.57 2.83
C LYS A 58 11.10 -11.18 3.16
N ASP A 59 9.92 -10.86 2.65
CA ASP A 59 9.17 -9.68 3.07
C ASP A 59 8.88 -9.78 4.57
N PRO A 60 9.33 -8.78 5.37
CA PRO A 60 9.20 -8.85 6.83
C PRO A 60 7.75 -8.76 7.33
N THR A 61 6.82 -8.42 6.47
CA THR A 61 5.41 -8.27 6.84
C THR A 61 4.59 -9.50 6.49
N CYS A 62 4.68 -9.97 5.25
CA CYS A 62 3.86 -11.09 4.78
C CYS A 62 4.63 -12.42 4.67
N GLY A 63 5.94 -12.41 4.82
CA GLY A 63 6.78 -13.61 4.74
C GLY A 63 7.00 -14.14 3.33
N MET A 64 6.55 -13.44 2.29
CA MET A 64 6.79 -13.83 0.90
C MET A 64 8.29 -13.78 0.58
N PRO A 65 8.83 -14.78 -0.11
CA PRO A 65 10.22 -14.73 -0.54
C PRO A 65 10.42 -13.60 -1.57
N VAL A 66 11.49 -12.81 -1.43
CA VAL A 66 11.79 -11.73 -2.38
C VAL A 66 12.06 -12.23 -3.79
N THR A 67 12.34 -13.52 -3.95
CA THR A 67 12.46 -14.19 -5.25
C THR A 67 11.14 -14.27 -6.02
N ALA A 68 10.02 -14.09 -5.35
CA ALA A 68 8.69 -14.04 -5.98
C ALA A 68 8.41 -12.70 -6.66
N GLY A 69 9.20 -11.67 -6.33
CA GLY A 69 9.11 -10.32 -6.88
C GLY A 69 9.17 -9.26 -5.79
N ILE A 70 9.74 -8.12 -6.12
CA ILE A 70 9.87 -6.96 -5.22
C ILE A 70 9.22 -5.77 -5.89
N SER A 71 8.14 -5.29 -5.32
CA SER A 71 7.40 -4.13 -5.83
C SER A 71 7.79 -2.82 -5.15
N ASP A 72 8.38 -2.87 -3.96
CA ASP A 72 8.80 -1.69 -3.23
C ASP A 72 10.00 -1.99 -2.33
N THR A 73 10.71 -0.94 -1.91
CA THR A 73 11.88 -1.05 -1.03
C THR A 73 11.84 0.00 0.08
N ALA A 74 12.51 -0.28 1.19
CA ALA A 74 12.74 0.68 2.27
C ALA A 74 14.12 0.49 2.88
N HIS A 75 14.70 1.57 3.39
CA HIS A 75 15.95 1.55 4.13
C HIS A 75 15.65 1.39 5.63
N TYR A 76 16.33 0.44 6.25
CA TYR A 76 16.27 0.21 7.68
C TYR A 76 17.61 -0.31 8.20
N ASP A 77 18.17 0.37 9.20
CA ASP A 77 19.43 0.00 9.86
C ASP A 77 20.58 -0.26 8.85
N ASN A 78 20.82 0.70 7.94
CA ASN A 78 21.80 0.63 6.84
C ASN A 78 21.62 -0.55 5.86
N LYS A 79 20.44 -1.11 5.81
CA LYS A 79 20.06 -2.20 4.90
C LYS A 79 18.92 -1.78 3.99
N VAL A 80 18.85 -2.39 2.84
CA VAL A 80 17.73 -2.22 1.90
C VAL A 80 16.82 -3.43 2.01
N LEU A 81 15.56 -3.20 2.34
CA LEU A 81 14.56 -4.26 2.43
C LEU A 81 13.65 -4.23 1.22
N GLY A 82 13.39 -5.39 0.64
CA GLY A 82 12.42 -5.58 -0.43
C GLY A 82 11.07 -6.04 0.10
N PHE A 83 10.02 -5.52 -0.49
CA PHE A 83 8.62 -5.81 -0.16
C PHE A 83 7.86 -6.28 -1.39
N CYS A 84 7.00 -7.26 -1.23
CA CYS A 84 6.17 -7.76 -2.31
C CYS A 84 5.09 -6.77 -2.76
N ALA A 85 4.73 -5.81 -1.91
CA ALA A 85 3.74 -4.78 -2.20
C ALA A 85 3.98 -3.54 -1.35
N ALA A 86 3.51 -2.38 -1.81
CA ALA A 86 3.58 -1.12 -1.08
C ALA A 86 2.90 -1.19 0.30
N GLY A 87 1.77 -1.89 0.40
CA GLY A 87 1.07 -2.09 1.68
C GLY A 87 1.91 -2.85 2.71
N CYS A 88 2.74 -3.81 2.30
CA CYS A 88 3.66 -4.51 3.19
C CYS A 88 4.73 -3.57 3.75
N LYS A 89 5.28 -2.69 2.90
CA LYS A 89 6.20 -1.64 3.33
C LYS A 89 5.57 -0.69 4.34
N GLU A 90 4.37 -0.20 4.08
CA GLU A 90 3.65 0.69 4.99
C GLU A 90 3.41 0.05 6.35
N GLU A 91 3.03 -1.21 6.38
CA GLU A 91 2.81 -1.95 7.62
C GLU A 91 4.13 -2.18 8.38
N PHE A 92 5.21 -2.49 7.66
CA PHE A 92 6.54 -2.59 8.26
C PHE A 92 6.96 -1.29 8.94
N LEU A 93 6.74 -0.15 8.29
CA LEU A 93 7.15 1.17 8.81
C LEU A 93 6.42 1.57 10.09
N LYS A 94 5.25 1.00 10.37
CA LYS A 94 4.53 1.21 11.64
C LYS A 94 5.25 0.58 12.83
N ASN A 95 5.88 -0.58 12.63
CA ASN A 95 6.60 -1.27 13.71
C ASN A 95 7.79 -2.08 13.19
N PRO A 96 8.84 -1.41 12.70
CA PRO A 96 9.95 -2.08 12.03
C PRO A 96 10.74 -3.02 12.94
N LYS A 97 10.90 -2.68 14.21
CA LYS A 97 11.65 -3.51 15.16
C LYS A 97 10.98 -4.86 15.44
N ALA A 98 9.67 -4.91 15.43
CA ALA A 98 8.93 -6.16 15.63
C ALA A 98 8.98 -7.06 14.39
N ASN A 99 8.97 -6.45 13.20
CA ASN A 99 8.83 -7.17 11.95
C ASN A 99 10.18 -7.57 11.33
N ILE A 100 11.28 -6.89 11.67
CA ILE A 100 12.59 -7.12 11.01
C ILE A 100 13.09 -8.55 11.14
N ALA A 101 12.78 -9.24 12.22
CA ALA A 101 13.20 -10.63 12.43
C ALA A 101 12.63 -11.59 11.36
N ALA A 102 11.44 -11.30 10.83
CA ALA A 102 10.81 -12.10 9.80
C ALA A 102 11.44 -11.92 8.40
N ALA A 103 12.26 -10.88 8.21
CA ALA A 103 12.91 -10.57 6.94
C ALA A 103 13.93 -11.63 6.50
N GLU A 104 14.48 -12.41 7.42
CA GLU A 104 15.58 -13.35 7.18
C GLU A 104 16.69 -12.69 6.36
N MET A 105 17.55 -11.95 7.04
CA MET A 105 18.63 -11.21 6.38
C MET A 105 19.62 -12.15 5.68
N LYS A 106 20.23 -11.66 4.59
CA LYS A 106 21.29 -12.37 3.85
C LYS A 106 22.61 -12.35 4.61
#